data_07d786b3f3dd55cb81677595ee5a9e1b
#
_entry.id   07d786b3f3dd55cb81677595ee5a9e1b
#
_cell.length_a   1.000
_cell.length_b   1.000
_cell.length_c   1.000
_cell.angle_alpha   90.00
_cell.angle_beta   90.00
_cell.angle_gamma   90.00
#
_symmetry.space_group_name_H-M   'P 1'
#
loop_
_entity.id
_entity.type
_entity.pdbx_description
1 polymer ?
#
loop_
_entity_poly.entity_id
_entity_poly.type
_entity_poly.pdbx_seq_one_letter_code
_entity_poly.pdbx_strand_id
1 'polypeptide(L)'
;MSTLSQRIQSLAESETLAMTRRSRELAAKGHDIVNLSIGQPDFFTPNFIKEAAQKAIYDNITYYPPVAGFKELRQSIANKLYRDNGLHYDEAQIVVSTGAKQSLANTVMSLI
;
A
#
# COMPACT_ATOMS: atom_id res chain seq x y z
N MET A 1 -22.30 -14.84 26.27
CA MET A 1 -22.81 -14.50 24.93
C MET A 1 -21.83 -13.56 24.28
N SER A 2 -21.45 -13.79 23.00
CA SER A 2 -20.55 -12.87 22.29
C SER A 2 -21.27 -11.55 22.04
N THR A 3 -20.64 -10.42 22.39
CA THR A 3 -21.14 -9.06 22.12
C THR A 3 -20.82 -8.58 20.69
N LEU A 4 -20.12 -9.40 19.91
CA LEU A 4 -19.73 -9.08 18.54
C LEU A 4 -20.87 -9.34 17.56
N SER A 5 -20.96 -8.48 16.53
CA SER A 5 -21.96 -8.67 15.47
C SER A 5 -21.77 -9.97 14.70
N GLN A 6 -22.86 -10.54 14.17
CA GLN A 6 -22.81 -11.75 13.35
C GLN A 6 -21.89 -11.59 12.13
N ARG A 7 -21.83 -10.40 11.53
CA ARG A 7 -20.94 -10.08 10.42
C ARG A 7 -19.46 -10.30 10.77
N ILE A 8 -19.03 -9.83 11.95
CA ILE A 8 -17.65 -10.05 12.42
C ILE A 8 -17.38 -11.52 12.71
N GLN A 9 -18.35 -12.21 13.30
CA GLN A 9 -18.20 -13.64 13.62
C GLN A 9 -18.14 -14.53 12.36
N SER A 10 -18.72 -14.09 11.25
CA SER A 10 -18.74 -14.82 9.98
C SER A 10 -17.53 -14.49 9.07
N LEU A 11 -16.68 -13.51 9.43
CA LEU A 11 -15.48 -13.20 8.66
C LEU A 11 -14.48 -14.35 8.77
N ALA A 12 -14.13 -14.91 7.62
CA ALA A 12 -13.01 -15.84 7.52
C ALA A 12 -11.67 -15.09 7.56
N GLU A 13 -10.67 -15.69 8.21
CA GLU A 13 -9.30 -15.20 8.11
C GLU A 13 -8.83 -15.32 6.64
N SER A 14 -8.04 -14.36 6.17
CA SER A 14 -7.41 -14.46 4.86
C SER A 14 -6.46 -15.67 4.81
N GLU A 15 -6.68 -16.57 3.86
CA GLU A 15 -5.84 -17.76 3.67
C GLU A 15 -4.36 -17.41 3.51
N THR A 16 -4.05 -16.33 2.81
CA THR A 16 -2.67 -15.83 2.64
C THR A 16 -2.04 -15.43 3.98
N LEU A 17 -2.80 -14.76 4.85
CA LEU A 17 -2.32 -14.36 6.17
C LEU A 17 -2.15 -15.57 7.09
N ALA A 18 -3.08 -16.52 7.05
CA ALA A 18 -2.99 -17.76 7.81
C ALA A 18 -1.75 -18.58 7.39
N MET A 19 -1.48 -18.70 6.09
CA MET A 19 -0.30 -19.37 5.55
C MET A 19 0.99 -18.67 5.99
N THR A 20 1.04 -17.36 5.92
CA THR A 20 2.21 -16.57 6.36
C THR A 20 2.48 -16.75 7.86
N ARG A 21 1.44 -16.72 8.68
CA ARG A 21 1.55 -16.99 10.12
C ARG A 21 2.11 -18.39 10.35
N ARG A 22 1.58 -19.39 9.68
CA ARG A 22 2.02 -20.78 9.80
C ARG A 22 3.49 -20.95 9.43
N SER A 23 3.93 -20.33 8.33
CA SER A 23 5.33 -20.34 7.91
C SER A 23 6.26 -19.75 8.97
N ARG A 24 5.89 -18.62 9.57
CA ARG A 24 6.65 -18.00 10.67
C ARG A 24 6.72 -18.87 11.92
N GLU A 25 5.61 -19.49 12.30
CA GLU A 25 5.56 -20.41 13.47
C GLU A 25 6.48 -21.62 13.28
N LEU A 26 6.52 -22.19 12.08
CA LEU A 26 7.38 -23.33 11.75
C LEU A 26 8.85 -22.91 11.73
N ALA A 27 9.18 -21.78 11.12
CA ALA A 27 10.55 -21.24 11.14
C ALA A 27 11.04 -20.97 12.57
N ALA A 28 10.17 -20.41 13.44
CA ALA A 28 10.51 -20.18 14.84
C ALA A 28 10.76 -21.48 15.64
N LYS A 29 10.22 -22.61 15.17
CA LYS A 29 10.49 -23.95 15.73
C LYS A 29 11.76 -24.62 15.16
N GLY A 30 12.51 -23.90 14.33
CA GLY A 30 13.76 -24.37 13.73
C GLY A 30 13.61 -25.17 12.44
N HIS A 31 12.41 -25.20 11.85
CA HIS A 31 12.24 -25.82 10.51
C HIS A 31 12.83 -24.92 9.42
N ASP A 32 13.50 -25.52 8.47
CA ASP A 32 13.93 -24.84 7.24
C ASP A 32 12.72 -24.65 6.32
N ILE A 33 12.27 -23.40 6.17
CA ILE A 33 11.04 -23.06 5.45
C ILE A 33 11.35 -22.22 4.22
N VAL A 34 11.04 -22.74 3.03
CA VAL A 34 10.96 -21.97 1.79
C VAL A 34 9.60 -21.26 1.77
N ASN A 35 9.59 -19.95 2.03
CA ASN A 35 8.35 -19.17 2.12
C ASN A 35 7.95 -18.59 0.76
N LEU A 36 6.92 -19.17 0.15
CA LEU A 36 6.30 -18.70 -1.11
C LEU A 36 4.89 -18.13 -0.90
N SER A 37 4.50 -17.84 0.34
CA SER A 37 3.13 -17.43 0.69
C SER A 37 2.84 -15.96 0.38
N ILE A 38 3.86 -15.10 0.30
CA ILE A 38 3.71 -13.66 0.00
C ILE A 38 4.74 -13.28 -1.06
N GLY A 39 4.26 -12.60 -2.11
CA GLY A 39 5.12 -11.89 -3.05
C GLY A 39 5.55 -10.54 -2.44
N GLN A 40 6.85 -10.37 -2.25
CA GLN A 40 7.42 -9.07 -1.89
C GLN A 40 8.72 -8.85 -2.67
N PRO A 41 9.10 -7.60 -2.97
CA PRO A 41 10.39 -7.29 -3.56
C PRO A 41 11.53 -7.81 -2.67
N ASP A 42 12.54 -8.41 -3.29
CA ASP A 42 13.77 -8.88 -2.63
C ASP A 42 14.87 -7.80 -2.55
N PHE A 43 14.65 -6.67 -3.23
CA PHE A 43 15.51 -5.50 -3.15
C PHE A 43 15.11 -4.56 -2.03
N PHE A 44 16.08 -4.00 -1.35
CA PHE A 44 15.84 -2.94 -0.37
C PHE A 44 15.43 -1.64 -1.07
N THR A 45 14.65 -0.82 -0.35
CA THR A 45 14.33 0.55 -0.80
C THR A 45 15.60 1.33 -1.12
N PRO A 46 15.73 1.94 -2.29
CA PRO A 46 16.89 2.75 -2.67
C PRO A 46 17.20 3.85 -1.65
N ASN A 47 18.49 4.14 -1.45
CA ASN A 47 18.92 5.09 -0.41
C ASN A 47 18.33 6.47 -0.59
N PHE A 48 18.30 7.00 -1.82
CA PHE A 48 17.74 8.33 -2.09
C PHE A 48 16.26 8.45 -1.66
N ILE A 49 15.48 7.34 -1.72
CA ILE A 49 14.09 7.33 -1.24
C ILE A 49 14.05 7.37 0.29
N LYS A 50 14.93 6.61 0.95
CA LYS A 50 15.04 6.61 2.43
C LYS A 50 15.44 7.99 2.94
N GLU A 51 16.42 8.61 2.30
CA GLU A 51 16.92 9.96 2.63
C GLU A 51 15.83 11.01 2.45
N ALA A 52 15.07 10.96 1.36
CA ALA A 52 13.94 11.85 1.14
C ALA A 52 12.84 11.68 2.22
N ALA A 53 12.55 10.45 2.63
CA ALA A 53 11.59 10.18 3.71
C ALA A 53 12.11 10.71 5.06
N GLN A 54 13.37 10.50 5.40
CA GLN A 54 13.99 11.03 6.61
C GLN A 54 13.97 12.57 6.62
N LYS A 55 14.29 13.19 5.47
CA LYS A 55 14.21 14.63 5.34
C LYS A 55 12.80 15.16 5.56
N ALA A 56 11.78 14.52 4.99
CA ALA A 56 10.40 14.93 5.17
C ALA A 56 9.96 14.87 6.64
N ILE A 57 10.40 13.85 7.38
CA ILE A 57 10.15 13.75 8.83
C ILE A 57 10.89 14.89 9.57
N TYR A 58 12.14 15.12 9.25
CA TYR A 58 12.93 16.18 9.88
C TYR A 58 12.35 17.58 9.63
N ASP A 59 11.81 17.81 8.43
CA ASP A 59 11.16 19.05 8.02
C ASP A 59 9.73 19.18 8.58
N ASN A 60 9.29 18.24 9.43
CA ASN A 60 7.95 18.20 10.03
C ASN A 60 6.78 18.12 9.00
N ILE A 61 7.00 17.48 7.84
CA ILE A 61 5.94 17.20 6.87
C ILE A 61 5.13 15.99 7.39
N THR A 62 4.42 16.18 8.52
CA THR A 62 3.74 15.10 9.26
C THR A 62 2.27 15.41 9.54
N TYR A 63 1.71 16.40 8.89
CA TYR A 63 0.32 16.82 9.01
C TYR A 63 -0.56 16.21 7.88
N TYR A 64 -1.86 16.40 7.99
CA TYR A 64 -2.81 15.91 6.99
C TYR A 64 -2.57 16.55 5.62
N PRO A 65 -2.34 15.74 4.57
CA PRO A 65 -2.25 16.25 3.21
C PRO A 65 -3.65 16.62 2.67
N PRO A 66 -3.71 17.35 1.53
CA PRO A 66 -4.94 17.48 0.77
C PRO A 66 -5.52 16.10 0.41
N VAL A 67 -6.86 16.00 0.31
CA VAL A 67 -7.57 14.72 0.07
C VAL A 67 -7.04 13.96 -1.15
N ALA A 68 -6.73 14.68 -2.23
CA ALA A 68 -6.16 14.08 -3.45
C ALA A 68 -4.65 13.80 -3.37
N GLY A 69 -3.99 14.15 -2.27
CA GLY A 69 -2.53 14.11 -2.12
C GLY A 69 -1.85 15.44 -2.45
N PHE A 70 -0.59 15.57 -2.07
CA PHE A 70 0.20 16.78 -2.34
C PHE A 70 0.25 17.09 -3.84
N LYS A 71 0.16 18.37 -4.18
CA LYS A 71 0.16 18.82 -5.58
C LYS A 71 1.44 18.42 -6.30
N GLU A 72 2.58 18.57 -5.65
CA GLU A 72 3.91 18.25 -6.19
C GLU A 72 4.04 16.75 -6.51
N LEU A 73 3.47 15.89 -5.67
CA LEU A 73 3.43 14.45 -5.93
C LEU A 73 2.54 14.13 -7.13
N ARG A 74 1.34 14.72 -7.21
CA ARG A 74 0.43 14.51 -8.34
C ARG A 74 1.03 15.00 -9.65
N GLN A 75 1.71 16.15 -9.64
CA GLN A 75 2.45 16.66 -10.80
C GLN A 75 3.59 15.70 -11.21
N SER A 76 4.33 15.18 -10.24
CA SER A 76 5.40 14.20 -10.51
C SER A 76 4.87 12.91 -11.12
N ILE A 77 3.68 12.46 -10.67
CA ILE A 77 2.98 11.30 -11.25
C ILE A 77 2.54 11.60 -12.70
N ALA A 78 1.96 12.76 -12.97
CA ALA A 78 1.58 13.17 -14.32
C ALA A 78 2.79 13.18 -15.27
N ASN A 79 3.89 13.79 -14.83
CA ASN A 79 5.15 13.82 -15.58
C ASN A 79 5.72 12.41 -15.85
N LYS A 80 5.64 11.51 -14.86
CA LYS A 80 6.05 10.11 -15.02
C LYS A 80 5.19 9.38 -16.03
N LEU A 81 3.87 9.53 -15.98
CA LEU A 81 2.95 8.90 -16.91
C LEU A 81 3.19 9.39 -18.34
N TYR A 82 3.48 10.68 -18.51
CA TYR A 82 3.85 11.21 -19.81
C TYR A 82 5.19 10.63 -20.31
N ARG A 83 6.24 10.71 -19.50
CA ARG A 83 7.59 10.29 -19.87
C ARG A 83 7.67 8.80 -20.21
N ASP A 84 7.08 7.94 -19.39
CA ASP A 84 7.31 6.48 -19.44
C ASP A 84 6.20 5.75 -20.22
N ASN A 85 5.00 6.34 -20.31
CA ASN A 85 3.82 5.67 -20.87
C ASN A 85 3.20 6.45 -22.03
N GLY A 86 3.64 7.67 -22.33
CA GLY A 86 3.06 8.55 -23.34
C GLY A 86 1.62 9.03 -23.02
N LEU A 87 1.21 8.95 -21.75
CA LEU A 87 -0.12 9.32 -21.29
C LEU A 87 -0.13 10.75 -20.77
N HIS A 88 -1.06 11.55 -21.27
CA HIS A 88 -1.23 12.95 -20.87
C HIS A 88 -2.35 13.05 -19.82
N TYR A 89 -1.97 13.38 -18.59
CA TYR A 89 -2.90 13.68 -17.51
C TYR A 89 -2.52 15.00 -16.84
N ASP A 90 -3.54 15.76 -16.46
CA ASP A 90 -3.38 16.89 -15.56
C ASP A 90 -3.27 16.41 -14.11
N GLU A 91 -2.59 17.16 -13.26
CA GLU A 91 -2.48 16.85 -11.83
C GLU A 91 -3.86 16.77 -11.13
N ALA A 92 -4.86 17.51 -11.64
CA ALA A 92 -6.23 17.48 -11.12
C ALA A 92 -6.96 16.15 -11.41
N GLN A 93 -6.47 15.35 -12.36
CA GLN A 93 -7.02 14.04 -12.70
C GLN A 93 -6.37 12.90 -11.90
N ILE A 94 -5.50 13.22 -10.94
CA ILE A 94 -4.74 12.24 -10.15
C ILE A 94 -5.14 12.33 -8.69
N VAL A 95 -5.43 11.17 -8.11
CA VAL A 95 -5.69 10.98 -6.68
C VAL A 95 -4.71 9.96 -6.13
N VAL A 96 -4.02 10.33 -5.07
CA VAL A 96 -3.11 9.44 -4.33
C VAL A 96 -3.89 8.70 -3.27
N SER A 97 -3.85 7.37 -3.32
CA SER A 97 -4.58 6.50 -2.39
C SER A 97 -3.61 5.73 -1.47
N THR A 98 -4.12 5.28 -0.33
CA THR A 98 -3.38 4.43 0.60
C THR A 98 -3.32 2.99 0.08
N GLY A 99 -2.56 2.79 -1.00
CA GLY A 99 -2.38 1.51 -1.67
C GLY A 99 -3.46 1.17 -2.70
N ALA A 100 -3.16 0.17 -3.55
CA ALA A 100 -4.00 -0.21 -4.69
C ALA A 100 -5.40 -0.69 -4.30
N LYS A 101 -5.58 -1.31 -3.15
CA LYS A 101 -6.90 -1.77 -2.69
C LYS A 101 -7.87 -0.61 -2.48
N GLN A 102 -7.40 0.51 -1.95
CA GLN A 102 -8.22 1.72 -1.81
C GLN A 102 -8.57 2.30 -3.18
N SER A 103 -7.60 2.36 -4.11
CA SER A 103 -7.86 2.82 -5.47
C SER A 103 -8.94 2.00 -6.16
N LEU A 104 -8.86 0.67 -6.06
CA LEU A 104 -9.88 -0.25 -6.59
C LEU A 104 -11.25 -0.01 -5.96
N ALA A 105 -11.31 0.06 -4.62
CA ALA A 105 -12.57 0.30 -3.91
C ALA A 105 -13.20 1.63 -4.32
N ASN A 106 -12.40 2.70 -4.38
CA ASN A 106 -12.89 4.02 -4.81
C ASN A 106 -13.41 3.99 -6.25
N THR A 107 -12.71 3.31 -7.16
CA THR A 107 -13.12 3.19 -8.56
C THR A 107 -14.44 2.42 -8.69
N VAL A 108 -14.55 1.28 -8.04
CA VAL A 108 -15.79 0.47 -8.06
C VAL A 108 -16.96 1.26 -7.49
N MET A 109 -16.79 1.89 -6.31
CA MET A 109 -17.85 2.69 -5.67
C MET A 109 -18.22 3.95 -6.46
N SER A 110 -17.36 4.41 -7.37
CA SER A 110 -17.66 5.58 -8.21
C SER A 110 -18.39 5.21 -9.50
N LEU A 111 -18.31 3.95 -9.93
CA LEU A 111 -18.85 3.50 -11.22
C LEU A 111 -20.10 2.62 -11.06
N ILE A 112 -20.30 2.00 -9.92
CA ILE A 112 -21.37 1.05 -9.57
C ILE A 112 -22.07 1.51 -8.30
#